data_5baf7c6637c5ddc46f3037e8d85a952d
#
_entry.id   5baf7c6637c5ddc46f3037e8d85a952d
#
_cell.length_a   1.000
_cell.length_b   1.000
_cell.length_c   1.000
_cell.angle_alpha   90.00
_cell.angle_beta   90.00
_cell.angle_gamma   90.00
#
_symmetry.space_group_name_H-M   'P 1'
#
loop_
_entity.id
_entity.type
_entity.pdbx_description
1 polymer ?
#
loop_
_entity_poly.entity_id
_entity_poly.type
_entity_poly.pdbx_seq_one_letter_code
_entity_poly.pdbx_strand_id
1 'polypeptide(L)'
;MRHCFPSNLRRTLEELPKSLDDTYKRILKEINNANQVHAYRLLQCLAVAGHPLRVEELAEVLAFDLSEGGIPKLNADWRWENQEEAVLLACSSLVTIVTDHDSQVVQFSHFSVKEFLTSDRLAHCIEESQFYIPIEPSHAILAQACLGALLSLDHRTNQYDAWQFPLYGYATTYWVGHARTGNVELVIKESLDHFFDMDMPYFSAWFRREFTWELSTDSVQDDSDVPPSAASLYFAAWKGFRGLVERLLIKHPQQVHHLGGRFGTPLHASLQEEHFEVAQLLLAHGADINSRCGRNFTPLHFASEIGHLKIVKWLVNHGADVNSQAAHGHTPLYLSSTRRHLDICRTLLEHGAAVDTLVETGSTPFLEACRFGPTDIIFLLLDHAQDVNVRHPEHRDDTPLHWAARRGPPEFAKKLLERGAEVNLLNSHNYTPLLLASQYGQSGVVRLLLDYNAHWYVGAHDENGDTSLHKSVGHGHIEVVRMLLACGAGVNSPNNLGFTPLHRAARYWTPSPHALDIVQLLLDYGADVRARNSSGKTASGEAFDGGHHEIVQLLSHHPAE
;
A
#
# COMPACT_ATOMS: atom_id res chain seq x y z
N MET A 1 -39.67 46.08 7.12
CA MET A 1 -41.02 45.82 7.65
C MET A 1 -41.69 47.08 8.22
N ARG A 2 -41.64 48.23 7.53
CA ARG A 2 -42.35 49.46 7.96
C ARG A 2 -43.40 49.75 6.92
N HIS A 3 -44.65 49.33 7.13
CA HIS A 3 -45.90 49.59 6.40
C HIS A 3 -46.71 48.37 5.94
N CYS A 4 -46.67 47.23 6.69
CA CYS A 4 -47.71 46.21 6.47
C CYS A 4 -48.86 46.45 7.43
N PHE A 5 -49.98 46.95 6.92
CA PHE A 5 -51.27 46.97 7.62
C PHE A 5 -51.72 45.52 7.87
N PRO A 6 -52.46 45.23 8.96
CA PRO A 6 -52.89 43.88 9.32
C PRO A 6 -53.60 43.08 8.22
N SER A 7 -54.36 43.76 7.35
CA SER A 7 -55.03 43.16 6.19
C SER A 7 -54.07 42.67 5.09
N ASN A 8 -52.95 43.34 4.92
CA ASN A 8 -51.93 42.93 3.93
C ASN A 8 -51.03 41.80 4.50
N LEU A 9 -50.81 41.77 5.82
CA LEU A 9 -50.03 40.71 6.47
C LEU A 9 -50.68 39.33 6.29
N ARG A 10 -52.01 39.25 6.38
CA ARG A 10 -52.76 38.02 6.20
C ARG A 10 -52.66 37.50 4.77
N ARG A 11 -52.81 38.41 3.78
CA ARG A 11 -52.63 38.09 2.36
C ARG A 11 -51.19 37.67 2.03
N THR A 12 -50.22 38.36 2.56
CA THR A 12 -48.80 38.02 2.39
C THR A 12 -48.45 36.66 3.04
N LEU A 13 -49.03 36.32 4.19
CA LEU A 13 -48.88 35.02 4.84
C LEU A 13 -49.60 33.89 4.07
N GLU A 14 -50.75 34.17 3.43
CA GLU A 14 -51.45 33.21 2.56
C GLU A 14 -50.73 32.98 1.23
N GLU A 15 -49.94 33.95 0.77
CA GLU A 15 -49.09 33.89 -0.42
C GLU A 15 -47.71 33.26 -0.16
N LEU A 16 -47.34 32.95 1.10
CA LEU A 16 -46.10 32.26 1.42
C LEU A 16 -46.14 30.80 0.93
N PRO A 17 -45.06 30.32 0.28
CA PRO A 17 -44.98 28.94 -0.16
C PRO A 17 -45.21 27.98 0.99
N LYS A 18 -46.02 26.96 0.77
CA LYS A 18 -46.36 25.95 1.80
C LYS A 18 -45.27 24.90 2.01
N SER A 19 -44.31 24.81 1.08
CA SER A 19 -43.18 23.92 1.11
C SER A 19 -41.90 24.60 0.62
N LEU A 20 -40.73 24.02 0.92
CA LEU A 20 -39.47 24.48 0.37
C LEU A 20 -39.42 24.32 -1.15
N ASP A 21 -40.01 23.25 -1.68
CA ASP A 21 -40.10 23.03 -3.13
C ASP A 21 -40.88 24.17 -3.83
N ASP A 22 -42.00 24.64 -3.26
CA ASP A 22 -42.75 25.76 -3.80
C ASP A 22 -41.96 27.08 -3.74
N THR A 23 -41.14 27.24 -2.70
CA THR A 23 -40.25 28.39 -2.59
C THR A 23 -39.21 28.38 -3.71
N TYR A 24 -38.56 27.22 -3.95
CA TYR A 24 -37.57 27.09 -5.02
C TYR A 24 -38.18 27.29 -6.41
N LYS A 25 -39.37 26.73 -6.67
CA LYS A 25 -40.09 26.96 -7.93
C LYS A 25 -40.37 28.45 -8.18
N ARG A 26 -40.75 29.20 -7.13
CA ARG A 26 -40.95 30.64 -7.27
C ARG A 26 -39.65 31.36 -7.60
N ILE A 27 -38.55 31.04 -6.92
CA ILE A 27 -37.24 31.64 -7.18
C ILE A 27 -36.79 31.35 -8.62
N LEU A 28 -36.96 30.11 -9.09
CA LEU A 28 -36.61 29.72 -10.46
C LEU A 28 -37.42 30.53 -11.52
N LYS A 29 -38.70 30.79 -11.25
CA LYS A 29 -39.54 31.63 -12.12
C LYS A 29 -39.15 33.13 -12.13
N GLU A 30 -38.52 33.61 -11.05
CA GLU A 30 -38.02 34.98 -10.94
C GLU A 30 -36.69 35.19 -11.68
N ILE A 31 -35.99 34.12 -12.11
CA ILE A 31 -34.78 34.25 -12.93
C ILE A 31 -35.14 34.87 -14.28
N ASN A 32 -34.51 36.01 -14.60
CA ASN A 32 -34.74 36.73 -15.85
C ASN A 32 -34.45 35.81 -17.07
N ASN A 33 -35.38 35.81 -18.04
CA ASN A 33 -35.26 35.01 -19.26
C ASN A 33 -33.92 35.19 -19.99
N ALA A 34 -33.35 36.39 -19.96
CA ALA A 34 -32.05 36.66 -20.56
C ALA A 34 -30.89 35.91 -19.85
N ASN A 35 -31.04 35.62 -18.56
CA ASN A 35 -30.03 34.97 -17.74
C ASN A 35 -30.29 33.48 -17.52
N GLN A 36 -31.41 32.93 -17.96
CA GLN A 36 -31.79 31.53 -17.68
C GLN A 36 -30.76 30.51 -18.12
N VAL A 37 -30.21 30.67 -19.32
CA VAL A 37 -29.19 29.74 -19.85
C VAL A 37 -27.92 29.78 -19.02
N HIS A 38 -27.47 30.96 -18.62
CA HIS A 38 -26.30 31.14 -17.79
C HIS A 38 -26.54 30.61 -16.38
N ALA A 39 -27.67 30.93 -15.76
CA ALA A 39 -28.07 30.40 -14.45
C ALA A 39 -28.09 28.89 -14.44
N TYR A 40 -28.73 28.28 -15.43
CA TYR A 40 -28.81 26.82 -15.54
C TYR A 40 -27.42 26.18 -15.63
N ARG A 41 -26.55 26.72 -16.50
CA ARG A 41 -25.17 26.22 -16.63
C ARG A 41 -24.37 26.37 -15.35
N LEU A 42 -24.48 27.49 -14.63
CA LEU A 42 -23.80 27.69 -13.34
C LEU A 42 -24.29 26.69 -12.26
N LEU A 43 -25.62 26.52 -12.17
CA LEU A 43 -26.25 25.58 -11.24
C LEU A 43 -25.86 24.11 -11.56
N GLN A 44 -25.75 23.75 -12.85
CA GLN A 44 -25.25 22.44 -13.28
C GLN A 44 -23.83 22.23 -12.79
N CYS A 45 -22.92 23.19 -12.99
CA CYS A 45 -21.55 23.10 -12.54
C CYS A 45 -21.44 22.96 -11.01
N LEU A 46 -22.20 23.77 -10.27
CA LEU A 46 -22.24 23.70 -8.80
C LEU A 46 -22.79 22.37 -8.29
N ALA A 47 -23.76 21.78 -8.99
CA ALA A 47 -24.35 20.50 -8.57
C ALA A 47 -23.36 19.32 -8.63
N VAL A 48 -22.37 19.39 -9.53
CA VAL A 48 -21.42 18.29 -9.78
C VAL A 48 -19.97 18.62 -9.44
N ALA A 49 -19.68 19.81 -8.96
CA ALA A 49 -18.33 20.24 -8.62
C ALA A 49 -17.68 19.31 -7.55
N GLY A 50 -16.43 18.97 -7.75
CA GLY A 50 -15.64 18.11 -6.85
C GLY A 50 -15.26 18.80 -5.54
N HIS A 51 -15.17 20.15 -5.58
CA HIS A 51 -15.06 21.02 -4.40
C HIS A 51 -15.78 22.35 -4.70
N PRO A 52 -15.98 23.23 -3.68
CA PRO A 52 -16.59 24.54 -3.89
C PRO A 52 -15.80 25.37 -4.93
N LEU A 53 -16.45 25.75 -6.03
CA LEU A 53 -15.83 26.57 -7.08
C LEU A 53 -15.67 28.01 -6.62
N ARG A 54 -14.53 28.61 -6.94
CA ARG A 54 -14.36 30.05 -6.74
C ARG A 54 -15.24 30.83 -7.72
N VAL A 55 -15.54 32.06 -7.37
CA VAL A 55 -16.37 32.94 -8.22
C VAL A 55 -15.79 33.05 -9.63
N GLU A 56 -14.48 33.25 -9.72
CA GLU A 56 -13.75 33.37 -10.98
C GLU A 56 -13.75 32.06 -11.79
N GLU A 57 -13.61 30.92 -11.10
CA GLU A 57 -13.64 29.59 -11.73
C GLU A 57 -15.00 29.30 -12.34
N LEU A 58 -16.07 29.59 -11.58
CA LEU A 58 -17.44 29.37 -12.04
C LEU A 58 -17.83 30.31 -13.19
N ALA A 59 -17.45 31.59 -13.10
CA ALA A 59 -17.71 32.57 -14.14
C ALA A 59 -16.98 32.25 -15.45
N GLU A 60 -15.75 31.71 -15.35
CA GLU A 60 -14.94 31.34 -16.53
C GLU A 60 -15.58 30.19 -17.34
N VAL A 61 -16.38 29.32 -16.72
CA VAL A 61 -17.10 28.26 -17.45
C VAL A 61 -18.02 28.84 -18.52
N LEU A 62 -18.60 30.03 -18.28
CA LEU A 62 -19.50 30.71 -19.24
C LEU A 62 -18.74 31.33 -20.41
N ALA A 63 -17.44 31.56 -20.30
CA ALA A 63 -16.60 32.07 -21.38
C ALA A 63 -16.29 31.02 -22.45
N PHE A 64 -16.62 29.75 -22.21
CA PHE A 64 -16.41 28.69 -23.19
C PHE A 64 -17.66 28.45 -24.05
N ASP A 65 -17.44 28.36 -25.37
CA ASP A 65 -18.42 27.78 -26.28
C ASP A 65 -18.38 26.26 -26.16
N LEU A 66 -19.39 25.71 -25.51
CA LEU A 66 -19.56 24.28 -25.21
C LEU A 66 -20.63 23.68 -26.14
N SER A 67 -20.55 23.94 -27.46
CA SER A 67 -21.45 23.32 -28.44
C SER A 67 -21.35 21.79 -28.34
N GLU A 68 -22.51 21.10 -28.45
CA GLU A 68 -22.62 19.66 -28.26
C GLU A 68 -21.58 18.89 -29.11
N GLY A 69 -20.67 18.16 -28.42
CA GLY A 69 -19.66 17.31 -29.04
C GLY A 69 -18.45 18.01 -29.65
N GLY A 70 -18.42 19.33 -29.73
CA GLY A 70 -17.35 20.11 -30.35
C GLY A 70 -16.15 20.33 -29.40
N ILE A 71 -15.03 20.81 -29.99
CA ILE A 71 -13.87 21.25 -29.23
C ILE A 71 -14.22 22.58 -28.54
N PRO A 72 -14.14 22.68 -27.20
CA PRO A 72 -14.48 23.91 -26.47
C PRO A 72 -13.51 25.03 -26.84
N LYS A 73 -14.07 26.20 -27.13
CA LYS A 73 -13.35 27.41 -27.53
C LYS A 73 -13.57 28.52 -26.53
N LEU A 74 -12.51 29.12 -26.05
CA LEU A 74 -12.57 30.29 -25.19
C LEU A 74 -13.01 31.52 -26.02
N ASN A 75 -14.06 32.18 -25.61
CA ASN A 75 -14.47 33.49 -26.13
C ASN A 75 -14.22 34.54 -25.03
N ALA A 76 -13.14 35.30 -25.17
CA ALA A 76 -12.77 36.30 -24.18
C ALA A 76 -13.83 37.42 -24.03
N ASP A 77 -14.61 37.70 -25.07
CA ASP A 77 -15.67 38.73 -25.05
C ASP A 77 -16.86 38.30 -24.17
N TRP A 78 -16.96 37.00 -23.82
CA TRP A 78 -18.03 36.49 -22.95
C TRP A 78 -17.65 36.55 -21.47
N ARG A 79 -16.41 36.96 -21.11
CA ARG A 79 -16.01 37.14 -19.72
C ARG A 79 -16.74 38.32 -19.09
N TRP A 80 -17.24 38.11 -17.90
CA TRP A 80 -17.92 39.17 -17.15
C TRP A 80 -16.92 40.09 -16.44
N GLU A 81 -17.14 41.40 -16.52
CA GLU A 81 -16.31 42.42 -15.86
C GLU A 81 -16.45 42.34 -14.33
N ASN A 82 -17.69 42.16 -13.83
CA ASN A 82 -17.96 41.96 -12.40
C ASN A 82 -18.54 40.56 -12.18
N GLN A 83 -17.65 39.61 -11.94
CA GLN A 83 -17.98 38.19 -11.86
C GLN A 83 -18.87 37.85 -10.66
N GLU A 84 -18.64 38.46 -9.48
CA GLU A 84 -19.46 38.26 -8.28
C GLU A 84 -20.92 38.71 -8.50
N GLU A 85 -21.09 39.93 -8.95
CA GLU A 85 -22.44 40.48 -9.23
C GLU A 85 -23.16 39.67 -10.30
N ALA A 86 -22.45 39.25 -11.33
CA ALA A 86 -23.00 38.47 -12.43
C ALA A 86 -23.47 37.07 -12.00
N VAL A 87 -22.71 36.37 -11.18
CA VAL A 87 -23.10 35.06 -10.60
C VAL A 87 -24.33 35.20 -9.71
N LEU A 88 -24.35 36.21 -8.83
CA LEU A 88 -25.50 36.46 -7.96
C LEU A 88 -26.75 36.88 -8.73
N LEU A 89 -26.60 37.74 -9.74
CA LEU A 89 -27.73 38.17 -10.60
C LEU A 89 -28.28 37.00 -11.43
N ALA A 90 -27.43 36.11 -11.90
CA ALA A 90 -27.86 34.95 -12.68
C ALA A 90 -28.61 33.93 -11.81
N CYS A 91 -28.06 33.56 -10.66
CA CYS A 91 -28.55 32.44 -9.83
C CYS A 91 -29.51 32.90 -8.70
N SER A 92 -29.72 34.22 -8.54
CA SER A 92 -30.62 34.78 -7.52
C SER A 92 -30.29 34.28 -6.11
N SER A 93 -31.26 34.02 -5.25
CA SER A 93 -31.11 33.56 -3.87
C SER A 93 -30.82 32.05 -3.74
N LEU A 94 -30.66 31.31 -4.84
CA LEU A 94 -30.32 29.89 -4.83
C LEU A 94 -28.87 29.64 -4.45
N VAL A 95 -27.98 30.62 -4.65
CA VAL A 95 -26.56 30.54 -4.34
C VAL A 95 -26.15 31.64 -3.37
N THR A 96 -25.05 31.40 -2.68
CA THR A 96 -24.38 32.37 -1.80
C THR A 96 -22.89 32.33 -2.04
N ILE A 97 -22.25 33.47 -1.88
CA ILE A 97 -20.81 33.60 -1.93
C ILE A 97 -20.28 33.64 -0.48
N VAL A 98 -19.35 32.79 -0.17
CA VAL A 98 -18.73 32.66 1.16
C VAL A 98 -17.24 32.89 1.02
N THR A 99 -16.66 33.68 1.91
CA THR A 99 -15.22 33.85 1.96
C THR A 99 -14.61 32.66 2.72
N ASP A 100 -13.76 31.89 2.03
CA ASP A 100 -13.00 30.80 2.57
C ASP A 100 -11.52 31.12 2.44
N HIS A 101 -10.85 31.33 3.61
CA HIS A 101 -9.50 31.89 3.70
C HIS A 101 -9.40 33.19 2.88
N ASP A 102 -8.63 33.27 1.83
CA ASP A 102 -8.46 34.45 0.98
C ASP A 102 -9.23 34.39 -0.35
N SER A 103 -10.14 33.42 -0.50
CA SER A 103 -10.90 33.22 -1.74
C SER A 103 -12.42 33.30 -1.53
N GLN A 104 -13.12 33.78 -2.54
CA GLN A 104 -14.59 33.79 -2.58
C GLN A 104 -15.08 32.56 -3.30
N VAL A 105 -15.82 31.67 -2.60
CA VAL A 105 -16.39 30.45 -3.16
C VAL A 105 -17.90 30.53 -3.27
N VAL A 106 -18.43 29.94 -4.34
CA VAL A 106 -19.88 29.88 -4.60
C VAL A 106 -20.41 28.54 -4.10
N GLN A 107 -21.51 28.59 -3.37
CA GLN A 107 -22.19 27.38 -2.90
C GLN A 107 -23.71 27.58 -2.95
N PHE A 108 -24.47 26.48 -2.92
CA PHE A 108 -25.92 26.58 -2.75
C PHE A 108 -26.23 27.21 -1.39
N SER A 109 -27.22 28.11 -1.36
CA SER A 109 -27.67 28.80 -0.14
C SER A 109 -28.15 27.82 0.94
N HIS A 110 -28.62 26.64 0.53
CA HIS A 110 -28.99 25.54 1.39
C HIS A 110 -28.80 24.19 0.64
N PHE A 111 -28.42 23.12 1.37
CA PHE A 111 -28.18 21.81 0.75
C PHE A 111 -29.41 21.26 0.00
N SER A 112 -30.63 21.55 0.47
CA SER A 112 -31.87 21.12 -0.16
C SER A 112 -32.13 21.74 -1.52
N VAL A 113 -31.43 22.83 -1.89
CA VAL A 113 -31.50 23.41 -3.25
C VAL A 113 -30.94 22.42 -4.26
N LYS A 114 -29.74 21.85 -3.98
CA LYS A 114 -29.14 20.81 -4.81
C LYS A 114 -30.06 19.59 -4.91
N GLU A 115 -30.55 19.10 -3.77
CA GLU A 115 -31.44 17.94 -3.74
C GLU A 115 -32.71 18.17 -4.56
N PHE A 116 -33.27 19.37 -4.49
CA PHE A 116 -34.46 19.74 -5.28
C PHE A 116 -34.14 19.78 -6.78
N LEU A 117 -33.09 20.48 -7.18
CA LEU A 117 -32.71 20.66 -8.59
C LEU A 117 -32.32 19.32 -9.28
N THR A 118 -31.79 18.34 -8.54
CA THR A 118 -31.41 17.04 -9.08
C THR A 118 -32.45 15.94 -8.84
N SER A 119 -33.63 16.29 -8.29
CA SER A 119 -34.68 15.32 -7.94
C SER A 119 -35.60 14.99 -9.12
N ASP A 120 -36.06 13.72 -9.16
CA ASP A 120 -37.08 13.27 -10.12
C ASP A 120 -38.39 14.06 -9.98
N ARG A 121 -38.64 14.65 -8.81
CA ARG A 121 -39.82 15.51 -8.59
C ARG A 121 -39.81 16.73 -9.50
N LEU A 122 -38.66 17.38 -9.68
CA LEU A 122 -38.51 18.50 -10.58
C LEU A 122 -38.53 18.06 -12.05
N ALA A 123 -37.93 16.93 -12.37
CA ALA A 123 -37.88 16.36 -13.70
C ALA A 123 -39.32 16.15 -14.31
N HIS A 124 -40.28 15.81 -13.43
CA HIS A 124 -41.67 15.56 -13.83
C HIS A 124 -42.60 16.78 -13.71
N CYS A 125 -42.09 17.95 -13.31
CA CYS A 125 -42.87 19.20 -13.28
C CYS A 125 -43.00 19.79 -14.68
N ILE A 126 -44.25 20.05 -15.16
CA ILE A 126 -44.50 20.53 -16.54
C ILE A 126 -43.88 21.90 -16.79
N GLU A 127 -43.95 22.82 -15.82
CA GLU A 127 -43.50 24.20 -15.99
C GLU A 127 -42.03 24.45 -15.66
N GLU A 128 -41.49 23.72 -14.66
CA GLU A 128 -40.15 23.95 -14.12
C GLU A 128 -39.13 22.86 -14.50
N SER A 129 -39.53 21.84 -15.28
CA SER A 129 -38.62 20.75 -15.70
C SER A 129 -37.39 21.24 -16.47
N GLN A 130 -37.46 22.42 -17.07
CA GLN A 130 -36.31 23.05 -17.72
C GLN A 130 -35.14 23.36 -16.77
N PHE A 131 -35.38 23.43 -15.46
CA PHE A 131 -34.35 23.61 -14.44
C PHE A 131 -33.90 22.30 -13.77
N TYR A 132 -34.47 21.17 -14.17
CA TYR A 132 -33.97 19.88 -13.70
C TYR A 132 -32.53 19.68 -14.16
N ILE A 133 -31.65 19.34 -13.22
CA ILE A 133 -30.23 19.16 -13.46
C ILE A 133 -29.91 17.65 -13.55
N PRO A 134 -29.77 17.12 -14.76
CA PRO A 134 -29.30 15.78 -14.97
C PRO A 134 -27.78 15.70 -14.65
N ILE A 135 -27.40 14.78 -13.81
CA ILE A 135 -26.03 14.70 -13.25
C ILE A 135 -25.00 14.44 -14.35
N GLU A 136 -25.23 13.46 -15.22
CA GLU A 136 -24.27 13.06 -16.25
C GLU A 136 -24.01 14.17 -17.29
N PRO A 137 -25.01 14.81 -17.91
CA PRO A 137 -24.79 15.98 -18.78
C PRO A 137 -24.09 17.14 -18.08
N SER A 138 -24.34 17.34 -16.78
CA SER A 138 -23.65 18.38 -16.00
C SER A 138 -22.17 18.11 -15.83
N HIS A 139 -21.79 16.84 -15.60
CA HIS A 139 -20.38 16.44 -15.64
C HIS A 139 -19.75 16.66 -17.01
N ALA A 140 -20.48 16.40 -18.10
CA ALA A 140 -19.96 16.63 -19.45
C ALA A 140 -19.66 18.12 -19.71
N ILE A 141 -20.55 19.04 -19.28
CA ILE A 141 -20.32 20.47 -19.36
C ILE A 141 -19.06 20.90 -18.63
N LEU A 142 -18.90 20.44 -17.38
CA LEU A 142 -17.77 20.85 -16.56
C LEU A 142 -16.47 20.21 -17.07
N ALA A 143 -16.51 18.96 -17.55
CA ALA A 143 -15.37 18.33 -18.21
C ALA A 143 -14.93 19.06 -19.48
N GLN A 144 -15.87 19.47 -20.33
CA GLN A 144 -15.58 20.26 -21.52
C GLN A 144 -15.00 21.62 -21.18
N ALA A 145 -15.54 22.33 -20.19
CA ALA A 145 -14.99 23.61 -19.75
C ALA A 145 -13.54 23.45 -19.22
N CYS A 146 -13.29 22.41 -18.44
CA CYS A 146 -11.95 22.09 -17.97
C CYS A 146 -10.98 21.78 -19.13
N LEU A 147 -11.38 20.93 -20.08
CA LEU A 147 -10.56 20.66 -21.27
C LEU A 147 -10.34 21.93 -22.10
N GLY A 148 -11.37 22.78 -22.23
CA GLY A 148 -11.25 24.10 -22.89
C GLY A 148 -10.19 24.98 -22.22
N ALA A 149 -10.17 25.03 -20.90
CA ALA A 149 -9.14 25.77 -20.15
C ALA A 149 -7.73 25.21 -20.41
N LEU A 150 -7.59 23.88 -20.42
CA LEU A 150 -6.29 23.22 -20.72
C LEU A 150 -5.83 23.44 -22.17
N LEU A 151 -6.76 23.42 -23.12
CA LEU A 151 -6.49 23.65 -24.56
C LEU A 151 -6.22 25.12 -24.89
N SER A 152 -6.68 26.06 -24.06
CA SER A 152 -6.48 27.50 -24.27
C SER A 152 -5.06 27.97 -23.91
N LEU A 153 -4.29 27.15 -23.19
CA LEU A 153 -2.93 27.49 -22.82
C LEU A 153 -1.94 27.17 -23.95
N ASP A 154 -1.09 28.15 -24.27
CA ASP A 154 0.03 27.91 -25.15
C ASP A 154 0.99 26.86 -24.50
N HIS A 155 1.49 25.94 -25.30
CA HIS A 155 2.49 24.97 -24.88
C HIS A 155 3.78 25.59 -24.29
N ARG A 156 4.00 26.88 -24.51
CA ARG A 156 5.10 27.69 -23.96
C ARG A 156 4.76 28.34 -22.62
N THR A 157 3.49 28.32 -22.22
CA THR A 157 3.04 28.92 -20.96
C THR A 157 3.66 28.14 -19.80
N ASN A 158 4.41 28.81 -18.92
CA ASN A 158 4.95 28.17 -17.73
C ASN A 158 3.86 27.93 -16.67
N GLN A 159 4.17 27.13 -15.64
CA GLN A 159 3.20 26.77 -14.60
C GLN A 159 2.66 28.00 -13.84
N TYR A 160 3.51 29.00 -13.55
CA TYR A 160 3.09 30.20 -12.82
C TYR A 160 2.10 31.05 -13.65
N ASP A 161 2.33 31.20 -14.94
CA ASP A 161 1.43 31.95 -15.83
C ASP A 161 0.12 31.18 -16.03
N ALA A 162 0.18 29.84 -16.09
CA ALA A 162 -1.03 29.00 -16.21
C ALA A 162 -1.98 29.16 -15.01
N TRP A 163 -1.44 29.28 -13.79
CA TRP A 163 -2.24 29.49 -12.58
C TRP A 163 -2.96 30.84 -12.53
N GLN A 164 -2.64 31.76 -13.41
CA GLN A 164 -3.38 33.01 -13.56
C GLN A 164 -4.71 32.86 -14.32
N PHE A 165 -4.91 31.73 -15.01
CA PHE A 165 -6.18 31.43 -15.66
C PHE A 165 -7.17 30.87 -14.61
N PRO A 166 -8.36 31.49 -14.46
CA PRO A 166 -9.27 31.19 -13.36
C PRO A 166 -9.59 29.70 -13.20
N LEU A 167 -9.98 29.02 -14.27
CA LEU A 167 -10.42 27.62 -14.21
C LEU A 167 -9.26 26.60 -14.23
N TYR A 168 -8.01 27.01 -14.45
CA TYR A 168 -6.89 26.08 -14.65
C TYR A 168 -6.64 25.18 -13.42
N GLY A 169 -6.59 25.74 -12.22
CA GLY A 169 -6.36 24.99 -10.99
C GLY A 169 -7.41 23.92 -10.74
N TYR A 170 -8.66 24.25 -10.97
CA TYR A 170 -9.75 23.28 -10.90
C TYR A 170 -9.63 22.23 -12.01
N ALA A 171 -9.37 22.67 -13.24
CA ALA A 171 -9.30 21.81 -14.41
C ALA A 171 -8.24 20.72 -14.23
N THR A 172 -7.01 21.08 -13.82
CA THR A 172 -5.90 20.11 -13.64
C THR A 172 -6.24 18.98 -12.68
N THR A 173 -7.03 19.26 -11.65
CA THR A 173 -7.31 18.31 -10.56
C THR A 173 -8.55 17.46 -10.85
N TYR A 174 -9.62 18.06 -11.41
CA TYR A 174 -10.95 17.45 -11.38
C TYR A 174 -11.50 16.99 -12.74
N TRP A 175 -10.92 17.43 -13.88
CA TRP A 175 -11.46 17.09 -15.20
C TRP A 175 -11.59 15.59 -15.45
N VAL A 176 -10.62 14.80 -14.99
CA VAL A 176 -10.62 13.33 -15.13
C VAL A 176 -11.81 12.71 -14.41
N GLY A 177 -12.10 13.17 -13.18
CA GLY A 177 -13.26 12.71 -12.40
C GLY A 177 -14.56 12.96 -13.12
N HIS A 178 -14.73 14.15 -13.69
CA HIS A 178 -15.91 14.49 -14.48
C HIS A 178 -15.99 13.66 -15.76
N ALA A 179 -14.90 13.53 -16.50
CA ALA A 179 -14.86 12.80 -17.78
C ALA A 179 -15.17 11.30 -17.63
N ARG A 180 -14.90 10.72 -16.45
CA ARG A 180 -15.15 9.29 -16.14
C ARG A 180 -16.56 8.99 -15.65
N THR A 181 -17.42 9.98 -15.42
CA THR A 181 -18.75 9.77 -14.88
C THR A 181 -19.69 9.27 -15.98
N GLY A 182 -20.29 8.10 -15.79
CA GLY A 182 -21.24 7.53 -16.75
C GLY A 182 -20.69 7.45 -18.18
N ASN A 183 -21.44 7.99 -19.13
CA ASN A 183 -21.06 8.02 -20.56
C ASN A 183 -20.41 9.35 -21.01
N VAL A 184 -19.95 10.18 -20.06
CA VAL A 184 -19.37 11.49 -20.38
C VAL A 184 -18.20 11.39 -21.35
N GLU A 185 -17.34 10.38 -21.23
CA GLU A 185 -16.23 10.12 -22.16
C GLU A 185 -16.70 10.11 -23.63
N LEU A 186 -17.87 9.52 -23.89
CA LEU A 186 -18.43 9.45 -25.25
C LEU A 186 -18.95 10.82 -25.72
N VAL A 187 -19.54 11.61 -24.83
CA VAL A 187 -20.06 12.95 -25.12
C VAL A 187 -18.93 13.91 -25.46
N ILE A 188 -17.82 13.87 -24.71
CA ILE A 188 -16.66 14.76 -24.88
C ILE A 188 -15.55 14.16 -25.78
N LYS A 189 -15.89 13.14 -26.55
CA LYS A 189 -14.95 12.38 -27.38
C LYS A 189 -14.03 13.25 -28.23
N GLU A 190 -14.59 14.21 -28.96
CA GLU A 190 -13.82 15.09 -29.84
C GLU A 190 -12.83 15.98 -29.07
N SER A 191 -13.24 16.47 -27.91
CA SER A 191 -12.39 17.25 -27.02
C SER A 191 -11.22 16.41 -26.48
N LEU A 192 -11.49 15.16 -26.10
CA LEU A 192 -10.45 14.22 -25.64
C LEU A 192 -9.49 13.87 -26.80
N ASP A 193 -10.02 13.51 -27.96
CA ASP A 193 -9.20 13.15 -29.12
C ASP A 193 -8.28 14.31 -29.53
N HIS A 194 -8.75 15.56 -29.43
CA HIS A 194 -7.93 16.73 -29.71
C HIS A 194 -6.92 17.02 -28.60
N PHE A 195 -7.30 16.87 -27.33
CA PHE A 195 -6.37 17.08 -26.20
C PHE A 195 -5.24 16.06 -26.20
N PHE A 196 -5.53 14.80 -26.52
CA PHE A 196 -4.56 13.70 -26.57
C PHE A 196 -3.91 13.51 -27.95
N ASP A 197 -4.16 14.42 -28.91
CA ASP A 197 -3.53 14.34 -30.22
C ASP A 197 -2.03 14.55 -30.10
N MET A 198 -1.27 13.57 -30.62
CA MET A 198 0.19 13.54 -30.52
C MET A 198 0.89 14.57 -31.42
N ASP A 199 0.22 15.00 -32.48
CA ASP A 199 0.73 16.05 -33.36
C ASP A 199 0.61 17.44 -32.71
N MET A 200 -0.15 17.51 -31.60
CA MET A 200 -0.39 18.71 -30.83
C MET A 200 0.22 18.62 -29.42
N PRO A 201 0.86 19.66 -28.91
CA PRO A 201 1.62 19.58 -27.66
C PRO A 201 0.76 19.71 -26.39
N TYR A 202 -0.57 19.81 -26.48
CA TYR A 202 -1.44 20.14 -25.35
C TYR A 202 -1.31 19.17 -24.18
N PHE A 203 -1.55 17.89 -24.45
CA PHE A 203 -1.46 16.86 -23.40
C PHE A 203 -0.03 16.73 -22.85
N SER A 204 0.97 16.68 -23.72
CA SER A 204 2.36 16.51 -23.30
C SER A 204 2.88 17.70 -22.49
N ALA A 205 2.48 18.93 -22.84
CA ALA A 205 2.82 20.12 -22.09
C ALA A 205 2.14 20.15 -20.72
N TRP A 206 0.86 19.81 -20.67
CA TRP A 206 0.11 19.68 -19.41
C TRP A 206 0.67 18.56 -18.53
N PHE A 207 0.91 17.36 -19.09
CA PHE A 207 1.40 16.21 -18.35
C PHE A 207 2.79 16.48 -17.74
N ARG A 208 3.73 17.05 -18.49
CA ARG A 208 5.03 17.43 -17.95
C ARG A 208 4.94 18.46 -16.82
N ARG A 209 4.04 19.39 -16.92
CA ARG A 209 3.86 20.47 -15.95
C ARG A 209 3.29 19.98 -14.62
N GLU A 210 2.28 19.09 -14.69
CA GLU A 210 1.54 18.64 -13.51
C GLU A 210 2.09 17.35 -12.91
N PHE A 211 2.74 16.50 -13.70
CA PHE A 211 3.18 15.16 -13.30
C PHE A 211 4.70 14.96 -13.42
N THR A 212 5.48 15.99 -13.07
CA THR A 212 6.96 15.88 -13.04
C THR A 212 7.47 14.73 -12.18
N TRP A 213 6.77 14.43 -11.07
CA TRP A 213 7.08 13.33 -10.17
C TRP A 213 6.77 11.93 -10.77
N GLU A 214 5.86 11.84 -11.73
CA GLU A 214 5.58 10.59 -12.45
C GLU A 214 6.69 10.23 -13.45
N LEU A 215 7.41 11.22 -13.93
CA LEU A 215 8.50 11.04 -14.89
C LEU A 215 9.82 10.64 -14.23
N SER A 216 9.98 10.91 -12.93
CA SER A 216 11.18 10.55 -12.17
C SER A 216 11.14 9.06 -11.79
N THR A 217 11.65 8.21 -12.66
CA THR A 217 11.99 6.84 -12.30
C THR A 217 13.46 6.79 -11.88
N ASP A 218 13.79 6.02 -10.83
CA ASP A 218 15.19 5.81 -10.38
C ASP A 218 16.12 5.27 -11.51
N SER A 219 15.55 4.92 -12.66
CA SER A 219 16.23 4.34 -13.80
C SER A 219 16.38 5.27 -15.02
N VAL A 220 15.72 6.44 -15.03
CA VAL A 220 15.80 7.39 -16.15
C VAL A 220 16.63 8.58 -15.69
N GLN A 221 17.91 8.57 -16.04
CA GLN A 221 18.88 9.62 -15.70
C GLN A 221 18.73 10.91 -16.55
N ASP A 222 17.78 10.95 -17.49
CA ASP A 222 17.59 12.10 -18.36
C ASP A 222 16.09 12.35 -18.62
N ASP A 223 15.58 13.50 -18.20
CA ASP A 223 14.18 13.95 -18.38
C ASP A 223 13.75 14.05 -19.85
N SER A 224 14.67 13.80 -20.78
CA SER A 224 14.46 13.88 -22.24
C SER A 224 13.95 12.58 -22.87
N ASP A 225 13.99 11.43 -22.17
CA ASP A 225 13.86 10.10 -22.81
C ASP A 225 12.46 9.49 -22.84
N VAL A 226 11.47 10.03 -22.12
CA VAL A 226 10.08 9.58 -22.32
C VAL A 226 9.47 10.39 -23.46
N PRO A 227 9.26 9.78 -24.64
CA PRO A 227 8.64 10.50 -25.73
C PRO A 227 7.24 10.97 -25.32
N PRO A 228 6.87 12.21 -25.58
CA PRO A 228 5.54 12.76 -25.25
C PRO A 228 4.38 11.89 -25.71
N SER A 229 4.61 11.15 -26.77
CA SER A 229 3.69 10.20 -27.38
C SER A 229 3.38 8.98 -26.51
N ALA A 230 4.34 8.51 -25.71
CA ALA A 230 4.12 7.36 -24.83
C ALA A 230 3.24 7.71 -23.64
N ALA A 231 3.25 8.97 -23.19
CA ALA A 231 2.49 9.42 -22.05
C ALA A 231 0.96 9.42 -22.28
N SER A 232 0.51 9.62 -23.53
CA SER A 232 -0.93 9.70 -23.85
C SER A 232 -1.65 8.37 -23.58
N LEU A 233 -1.18 7.27 -24.15
CA LEU A 233 -1.77 5.95 -23.94
C LEU A 233 -1.60 5.47 -22.49
N TYR A 234 -0.43 5.74 -21.90
CA TYR A 234 -0.16 5.43 -20.51
C TYR A 234 -1.17 6.12 -19.58
N PHE A 235 -1.37 7.43 -19.73
CA PHE A 235 -2.29 8.20 -18.90
C PHE A 235 -3.75 7.77 -19.11
N ALA A 236 -4.17 7.57 -20.36
CA ALA A 236 -5.49 7.07 -20.68
C ALA A 236 -5.76 5.71 -20.04
N ALA A 237 -4.78 4.80 -20.07
CA ALA A 237 -4.84 3.49 -19.42
C ALA A 237 -4.85 3.62 -17.89
N TRP A 238 -3.99 4.47 -17.33
CA TRP A 238 -3.95 4.74 -15.89
C TRP A 238 -5.27 5.29 -15.36
N LYS A 239 -5.91 6.20 -16.11
CA LYS A 239 -7.20 6.79 -15.70
C LYS A 239 -8.42 6.00 -16.18
N GLY A 240 -8.24 4.88 -16.88
CA GLY A 240 -9.31 3.97 -17.25
C GLY A 240 -10.23 4.48 -18.37
N PHE A 241 -9.75 5.36 -19.25
CA PHE A 241 -10.49 5.86 -20.40
C PHE A 241 -10.52 4.81 -21.53
N ARG A 242 -11.41 3.82 -21.40
CA ARG A 242 -11.47 2.66 -22.31
C ARG A 242 -11.64 3.08 -23.77
N GLY A 243 -12.58 3.98 -24.05
CA GLY A 243 -12.86 4.42 -25.44
C GLY A 243 -11.68 5.20 -26.03
N LEU A 244 -11.02 6.06 -25.24
CA LEU A 244 -9.81 6.79 -25.66
C LEU A 244 -8.64 5.83 -25.91
N VAL A 245 -8.42 4.85 -25.03
CA VAL A 245 -7.40 3.80 -25.20
C VAL A 245 -7.60 3.05 -26.51
N GLU A 246 -8.84 2.65 -26.83
CA GLU A 246 -9.15 1.95 -28.07
C GLU A 246 -8.78 2.81 -29.30
N ARG A 247 -9.15 4.09 -29.30
CA ARG A 247 -8.83 5.02 -30.41
C ARG A 247 -7.33 5.28 -30.54
N LEU A 248 -6.63 5.47 -29.41
CA LEU A 248 -5.17 5.65 -29.43
C LEU A 248 -4.42 4.41 -29.95
N LEU A 249 -4.87 3.20 -29.59
CA LEU A 249 -4.30 1.94 -30.06
C LEU A 249 -4.52 1.75 -31.57
N ILE A 250 -5.69 2.15 -32.10
CA ILE A 250 -5.95 2.09 -33.55
C ILE A 250 -5.04 3.09 -34.30
N LYS A 251 -4.89 4.31 -33.78
CA LYS A 251 -4.06 5.36 -34.40
C LYS A 251 -2.57 5.10 -34.25
N HIS A 252 -2.13 4.57 -33.09
CA HIS A 252 -0.73 4.40 -32.71
C HIS A 252 -0.45 3.05 -32.01
N PRO A 253 -0.59 1.91 -32.69
CA PRO A 253 -0.52 0.58 -32.06
C PRO A 253 0.81 0.30 -31.34
N GLN A 254 1.92 0.90 -31.82
CA GLN A 254 3.25 0.70 -31.24
C GLN A 254 3.37 1.22 -29.79
N GLN A 255 2.51 2.13 -29.35
CA GLN A 255 2.57 2.71 -27.99
C GLN A 255 2.25 1.70 -26.90
N VAL A 256 1.60 0.60 -27.22
CA VAL A 256 1.23 -0.45 -26.26
C VAL A 256 2.44 -0.98 -25.47
N HIS A 257 3.65 -0.90 -26.06
CA HIS A 257 4.89 -1.40 -25.45
C HIS A 257 5.74 -0.31 -24.79
N HIS A 258 5.41 0.97 -24.99
CA HIS A 258 6.26 2.05 -24.52
C HIS A 258 6.12 2.27 -23.01
N LEU A 259 7.23 2.60 -22.37
CA LEU A 259 7.25 3.10 -21.00
C LEU A 259 6.70 4.53 -21.01
N GLY A 260 5.63 4.78 -20.25
CA GLY A 260 4.93 6.07 -20.27
C GLY A 260 5.04 6.87 -18.97
N GLY A 261 5.54 6.28 -17.91
CA GLY A 261 5.68 6.93 -16.61
C GLY A 261 6.17 5.97 -15.52
N ARG A 262 6.02 6.37 -14.27
CA ARG A 262 6.53 5.69 -13.07
C ARG A 262 6.15 4.20 -12.98
N PHE A 263 4.95 3.85 -13.37
CA PHE A 263 4.48 2.46 -13.28
C PHE A 263 4.96 1.58 -14.44
N GLY A 264 5.56 2.15 -15.49
CA GLY A 264 6.10 1.42 -16.62
C GLY A 264 5.22 1.48 -17.86
N THR A 265 4.72 0.34 -18.38
CA THR A 265 3.88 0.31 -19.59
C THR A 265 2.42 0.70 -19.31
N PRO A 266 1.60 1.00 -20.34
CA PRO A 266 0.16 1.22 -20.16
C PRO A 266 -0.56 0.07 -19.43
N LEU A 267 -0.11 -1.17 -19.62
CA LEU A 267 -0.66 -2.34 -18.92
C LEU A 267 -0.42 -2.25 -17.41
N HIS A 268 0.79 -1.91 -16.98
CA HIS A 268 1.09 -1.70 -15.56
C HIS A 268 0.21 -0.59 -14.96
N ALA A 269 0.07 0.52 -15.69
CA ALA A 269 -0.71 1.66 -15.25
C ALA A 269 -2.20 1.34 -15.10
N SER A 270 -2.79 0.60 -16.04
CA SER A 270 -4.19 0.18 -15.98
C SER A 270 -4.47 -0.76 -14.80
N LEU A 271 -3.55 -1.65 -14.50
CA LEU A 271 -3.69 -2.61 -13.40
C LEU A 271 -3.53 -1.94 -12.03
N GLN A 272 -2.73 -0.87 -11.92
CA GLN A 272 -2.55 -0.13 -10.66
C GLN A 272 -3.88 0.40 -10.10
N GLU A 273 -4.81 0.78 -10.96
CA GLU A 273 -6.12 1.32 -10.61
C GLU A 273 -7.27 0.30 -10.86
N GLU A 274 -6.95 -0.97 -10.99
CA GLU A 274 -7.90 -2.09 -11.24
C GLU A 274 -8.75 -1.92 -12.50
N HIS A 275 -8.26 -1.24 -13.57
CA HIS A 275 -8.96 -1.08 -14.83
C HIS A 275 -8.84 -2.32 -15.72
N PHE A 276 -9.45 -3.43 -15.31
CA PHE A 276 -9.31 -4.74 -15.97
C PHE A 276 -9.80 -4.75 -17.42
N GLU A 277 -10.84 -3.99 -17.74
CA GLU A 277 -11.34 -3.88 -19.12
C GLU A 277 -10.32 -3.21 -20.05
N VAL A 278 -9.62 -2.19 -19.55
CA VAL A 278 -8.52 -1.52 -20.27
C VAL A 278 -7.33 -2.45 -20.38
N ALA A 279 -6.97 -3.16 -19.31
CA ALA A 279 -5.89 -4.15 -19.34
C ALA A 279 -6.16 -5.25 -20.38
N GLN A 280 -7.40 -5.75 -20.46
CA GLN A 280 -7.81 -6.74 -21.45
C GLN A 280 -7.73 -6.20 -22.88
N LEU A 281 -8.14 -4.94 -23.07
CA LEU A 281 -8.03 -4.26 -24.36
C LEU A 281 -6.57 -4.12 -24.81
N LEU A 282 -5.69 -3.73 -23.89
CA LEU A 282 -4.24 -3.63 -24.14
C LEU A 282 -3.64 -4.98 -24.53
N LEU A 283 -3.98 -6.07 -23.83
CA LEU A 283 -3.55 -7.43 -24.18
C LEU A 283 -4.05 -7.86 -25.55
N ALA A 284 -5.32 -7.54 -25.89
CA ALA A 284 -5.88 -7.84 -27.21
C ALA A 284 -5.15 -7.11 -28.34
N HIS A 285 -4.52 -5.96 -28.05
CA HIS A 285 -3.70 -5.20 -29.00
C HIS A 285 -2.18 -5.51 -28.86
N GLY A 286 -1.82 -6.62 -28.20
CA GLY A 286 -0.47 -7.14 -28.16
C GLY A 286 0.41 -6.60 -27.01
N ALA A 287 -0.15 -6.01 -25.96
CA ALA A 287 0.61 -5.72 -24.75
C ALA A 287 1.24 -7.01 -24.21
N ASP A 288 2.51 -6.96 -23.82
CA ASP A 288 3.17 -8.09 -23.18
C ASP A 288 2.78 -8.14 -21.69
N ILE A 289 2.10 -9.21 -21.29
CA ILE A 289 1.69 -9.44 -19.90
C ILE A 289 2.90 -9.58 -18.96
N ASN A 290 4.05 -9.93 -19.50
CA ASN A 290 5.33 -10.05 -18.80
C ASN A 290 6.26 -8.86 -19.06
N SER A 291 5.71 -7.75 -19.60
CA SER A 291 6.50 -6.53 -19.84
C SER A 291 7.20 -6.08 -18.57
N ARG A 292 8.40 -5.55 -18.72
CA ARG A 292 9.27 -5.17 -17.59
C ARG A 292 9.40 -3.65 -17.48
N CYS A 293 9.39 -3.15 -16.26
CA CYS A 293 9.60 -1.73 -15.96
C CYS A 293 10.69 -1.54 -14.90
N GLY A 294 10.78 -0.41 -14.26
CA GLY A 294 11.78 -0.12 -13.22
C GLY A 294 11.97 -1.29 -12.24
N ARG A 295 13.20 -1.54 -11.79
CA ARG A 295 13.63 -2.74 -11.05
C ARG A 295 13.38 -4.07 -11.79
N ASN A 296 13.16 -4.04 -13.10
CA ASN A 296 12.86 -5.22 -13.91
C ASN A 296 11.57 -5.94 -13.49
N PHE A 297 10.62 -5.23 -12.89
CA PHE A 297 9.35 -5.77 -12.41
C PHE A 297 8.37 -6.02 -13.56
N THR A 298 7.67 -7.15 -13.50
CA THR A 298 6.47 -7.40 -14.30
C THR A 298 5.21 -6.92 -13.55
N PRO A 299 4.05 -6.80 -14.22
CA PRO A 299 2.79 -6.51 -13.53
C PRO A 299 2.52 -7.43 -12.34
N LEU A 300 2.90 -8.73 -12.45
CA LEU A 300 2.71 -9.72 -11.39
C LEU A 300 3.61 -9.45 -10.18
N HIS A 301 4.83 -8.95 -10.37
CA HIS A 301 5.69 -8.53 -9.26
C HIS A 301 5.06 -7.37 -8.48
N PHE A 302 4.59 -6.34 -9.17
CA PHE A 302 3.91 -5.20 -8.55
C PHE A 302 2.70 -5.63 -7.74
N ALA A 303 1.79 -6.38 -8.36
CA ALA A 303 0.58 -6.84 -7.70
C ALA A 303 0.89 -7.71 -6.46
N SER A 304 1.94 -8.54 -6.55
CA SER A 304 2.38 -9.41 -5.45
C SER A 304 3.05 -8.63 -4.32
N GLU A 305 3.80 -7.56 -4.62
CA GLU A 305 4.44 -6.71 -3.61
C GLU A 305 3.41 -5.88 -2.82
N ILE A 306 2.44 -5.29 -3.53
CA ILE A 306 1.43 -4.38 -2.93
C ILE A 306 0.33 -5.17 -2.21
N GLY A 307 0.07 -6.42 -2.61
CA GLY A 307 -0.97 -7.25 -2.00
C GLY A 307 -2.31 -7.25 -2.75
N HIS A 308 -2.33 -6.89 -4.03
CA HIS A 308 -3.55 -6.83 -4.83
C HIS A 308 -3.97 -8.22 -5.37
N LEU A 309 -4.64 -9.00 -4.52
CA LEU A 309 -5.06 -10.37 -4.86
C LEU A 309 -5.89 -10.47 -6.14
N LYS A 310 -6.79 -9.52 -6.40
CA LYS A 310 -7.62 -9.53 -7.61
C LYS A 310 -6.77 -9.40 -8.88
N ILE A 311 -5.77 -8.51 -8.87
CA ILE A 311 -4.84 -8.30 -9.99
C ILE A 311 -4.00 -9.55 -10.19
N VAL A 312 -3.46 -10.13 -9.11
CA VAL A 312 -2.70 -11.40 -9.17
C VAL A 312 -3.52 -12.48 -9.84
N LYS A 313 -4.74 -12.75 -9.36
CA LYS A 313 -5.63 -13.75 -9.96
C LYS A 313 -5.92 -13.49 -11.43
N TRP A 314 -6.17 -12.23 -11.77
CA TRP A 314 -6.42 -11.84 -13.16
C TRP A 314 -5.19 -12.10 -14.05
N LEU A 315 -4.00 -11.69 -13.61
CA LEU A 315 -2.74 -11.87 -14.36
C LEU A 315 -2.40 -13.35 -14.58
N VAL A 316 -2.49 -14.16 -13.52
CA VAL A 316 -2.16 -15.61 -13.61
C VAL A 316 -3.12 -16.32 -14.57
N ASN A 317 -4.42 -15.99 -14.50
CA ASN A 317 -5.43 -16.53 -15.40
C ASN A 317 -5.23 -16.12 -16.87
N HIS A 318 -4.51 -15.02 -17.13
CA HIS A 318 -4.17 -14.55 -18.48
C HIS A 318 -2.76 -14.95 -18.92
N GLY A 319 -2.08 -15.85 -18.19
CA GLY A 319 -0.81 -16.44 -18.59
C GLY A 319 0.44 -15.64 -18.19
N ALA A 320 0.36 -14.82 -17.14
CA ALA A 320 1.55 -14.20 -16.56
C ALA A 320 2.51 -15.26 -16.03
N ASP A 321 3.81 -15.07 -16.27
CA ASP A 321 4.86 -15.97 -15.77
C ASP A 321 5.03 -15.81 -14.27
N VAL A 322 4.56 -16.82 -13.52
CA VAL A 322 4.61 -16.85 -12.05
C VAL A 322 6.03 -16.99 -11.49
N ASN A 323 6.98 -17.43 -12.33
CA ASN A 323 8.38 -17.65 -11.97
C ASN A 323 9.34 -16.61 -12.55
N SER A 324 8.79 -15.54 -13.14
CA SER A 324 9.61 -14.44 -13.63
C SER A 324 10.47 -13.85 -12.51
N GLN A 325 11.72 -13.51 -12.83
CA GLN A 325 12.66 -12.91 -11.89
C GLN A 325 12.84 -11.42 -12.20
N ALA A 326 12.68 -10.58 -11.21
CA ALA A 326 12.98 -9.15 -11.24
C ALA A 326 14.46 -8.88 -10.90
N ALA A 327 14.83 -7.63 -10.66
CA ALA A 327 16.15 -7.29 -10.13
C ALA A 327 16.42 -8.07 -8.82
N HIS A 328 17.68 -8.44 -8.61
CA HIS A 328 18.14 -9.27 -7.48
C HIS A 328 17.54 -10.69 -7.45
N GLY A 329 16.92 -11.16 -8.55
CA GLY A 329 16.34 -12.50 -8.62
C GLY A 329 15.00 -12.64 -7.88
N HIS A 330 14.37 -11.55 -7.46
CA HIS A 330 13.10 -11.61 -6.75
C HIS A 330 11.99 -12.15 -7.65
N THR A 331 11.26 -13.17 -7.17
CA THR A 331 10.05 -13.69 -7.82
C THR A 331 8.79 -13.08 -7.20
N PRO A 332 7.62 -13.15 -7.87
CA PRO A 332 6.35 -12.76 -7.25
C PRO A 332 6.08 -13.44 -5.91
N LEU A 333 6.42 -14.74 -5.80
CA LEU A 333 6.29 -15.51 -4.56
C LEU A 333 7.22 -14.98 -3.45
N TYR A 334 8.47 -14.64 -3.79
CA TYR A 334 9.41 -14.04 -2.85
C TYR A 334 8.85 -12.72 -2.30
N LEU A 335 8.37 -11.83 -3.16
CA LEU A 335 7.81 -10.54 -2.76
C LEU A 335 6.55 -10.70 -1.88
N SER A 336 5.61 -11.55 -2.31
CA SER A 336 4.38 -11.76 -1.53
C SER A 336 4.64 -12.41 -0.17
N SER A 337 5.60 -13.31 -0.06
CA SER A 337 5.97 -13.95 1.21
C SER A 337 6.63 -12.97 2.18
N THR A 338 7.55 -12.12 1.70
CA THR A 338 8.23 -11.10 2.51
C THR A 338 7.25 -10.01 2.96
N ARG A 339 6.25 -9.67 2.14
CA ARG A 339 5.18 -8.71 2.46
C ARG A 339 4.01 -9.31 3.24
N ARG A 340 4.02 -10.62 3.52
CA ARG A 340 3.03 -11.37 4.32
C ARG A 340 1.65 -11.49 3.67
N HIS A 341 1.59 -11.62 2.36
CA HIS A 341 0.35 -11.75 1.59
C HIS A 341 -0.02 -13.23 1.38
N LEU A 342 -0.61 -13.89 2.39
CA LEU A 342 -0.91 -15.32 2.42
C LEU A 342 -1.72 -15.80 1.20
N ASP A 343 -2.81 -15.11 0.88
CA ASP A 343 -3.71 -15.53 -0.21
C ASP A 343 -3.03 -15.41 -1.59
N ILE A 344 -2.10 -14.46 -1.75
CA ILE A 344 -1.30 -14.33 -2.96
C ILE A 344 -0.29 -15.46 -3.04
N CYS A 345 0.41 -15.77 -1.95
CA CYS A 345 1.32 -16.92 -1.90
C CYS A 345 0.59 -18.21 -2.30
N ARG A 346 -0.61 -18.45 -1.76
CA ARG A 346 -1.44 -19.60 -2.11
C ARG A 346 -1.80 -19.61 -3.60
N THR A 347 -2.28 -18.49 -4.11
CA THR A 347 -2.65 -18.37 -5.55
C THR A 347 -1.45 -18.63 -6.46
N LEU A 348 -0.29 -18.09 -6.15
CA LEU A 348 0.94 -18.28 -6.93
C LEU A 348 1.39 -19.76 -6.91
N LEU A 349 1.34 -20.41 -5.74
CA LEU A 349 1.69 -21.83 -5.60
C LEU A 349 0.71 -22.75 -6.36
N GLU A 350 -0.59 -22.47 -6.32
CA GLU A 350 -1.60 -23.19 -7.10
C GLU A 350 -1.34 -23.12 -8.62
N HIS A 351 -0.62 -22.06 -9.07
CA HIS A 351 -0.23 -21.88 -10.47
C HIS A 351 1.24 -22.24 -10.75
N GLY A 352 1.90 -22.97 -9.85
CA GLY A 352 3.23 -23.54 -10.07
C GLY A 352 4.40 -22.59 -9.76
N ALA A 353 4.23 -21.63 -8.87
CA ALA A 353 5.34 -20.82 -8.39
C ALA A 353 6.37 -21.69 -7.66
N ALA A 354 7.65 -21.51 -8.01
CA ALA A 354 8.77 -22.26 -7.41
C ALA A 354 9.14 -21.65 -6.04
N VAL A 355 9.18 -22.50 -5.03
CA VAL A 355 9.50 -22.14 -3.63
C VAL A 355 11.00 -22.02 -3.40
N ASP A 356 11.79 -22.75 -4.18
CA ASP A 356 13.24 -22.89 -3.96
C ASP A 356 14.07 -22.01 -4.91
N THR A 357 13.46 -21.03 -5.57
CA THR A 357 14.19 -20.09 -6.43
C THR A 357 15.10 -19.21 -5.60
N LEU A 358 16.40 -19.26 -5.91
CA LEU A 358 17.42 -18.45 -5.23
C LEU A 358 17.39 -17.01 -5.73
N VAL A 359 17.39 -16.06 -4.82
CA VAL A 359 17.69 -14.65 -5.08
C VAL A 359 19.21 -14.41 -5.03
N GLU A 360 19.69 -13.24 -5.46
CA GLU A 360 21.13 -12.91 -5.50
C GLU A 360 21.83 -13.07 -4.14
N THR A 361 21.13 -12.87 -3.02
CA THR A 361 21.64 -13.08 -1.66
C THR A 361 21.77 -14.57 -1.28
N GLY A 362 21.38 -15.49 -2.17
CA GLY A 362 21.33 -16.92 -1.90
C GLY A 362 20.18 -17.37 -1.01
N SER A 363 19.23 -16.48 -0.73
CA SER A 363 18.00 -16.81 0.00
C SER A 363 16.92 -17.38 -0.93
N THR A 364 15.87 -17.98 -0.34
CA THR A 364 14.67 -18.44 -1.05
C THR A 364 13.42 -17.84 -0.41
N PRO A 365 12.26 -17.84 -1.11
CA PRO A 365 10.98 -17.46 -0.49
C PRO A 365 10.71 -18.17 0.83
N PHE A 366 11.05 -19.47 0.91
CA PHE A 366 10.87 -20.26 2.13
C PHE A 366 11.80 -19.82 3.27
N LEU A 367 13.10 -19.59 2.98
CA LEU A 367 14.06 -19.12 3.99
C LEU A 367 13.68 -17.76 4.57
N GLU A 368 13.30 -16.81 3.72
CA GLU A 368 12.86 -15.50 4.18
C GLU A 368 11.56 -15.58 5.01
N ALA A 369 10.65 -16.46 4.62
CA ALA A 369 9.44 -16.70 5.41
C ALA A 369 9.80 -17.28 6.80
N CYS A 370 10.74 -18.24 6.89
CA CYS A 370 11.22 -18.79 8.17
C CYS A 370 11.81 -17.69 9.07
N ARG A 371 12.43 -16.68 8.48
CA ARG A 371 13.07 -15.58 9.20
C ARG A 371 12.08 -14.55 9.74
N PHE A 372 11.11 -14.13 8.95
CA PHE A 372 10.24 -12.99 9.26
C PHE A 372 8.75 -13.25 9.03
N GLY A 373 8.41 -14.35 8.37
CA GLY A 373 7.06 -14.63 7.95
C GLY A 373 6.14 -15.03 9.10
N PRO A 374 4.84 -14.88 8.92
CA PRO A 374 3.84 -15.46 9.80
C PRO A 374 3.81 -16.99 9.61
N THR A 375 3.40 -17.68 10.66
CA THR A 375 3.40 -19.15 10.72
C THR A 375 2.63 -19.80 9.56
N ASP A 376 1.52 -19.18 9.14
CA ASP A 376 0.68 -19.70 8.05
C ASP A 376 1.41 -19.72 6.70
N ILE A 377 2.19 -18.66 6.40
CA ILE A 377 3.01 -18.61 5.18
C ILE A 377 4.15 -19.63 5.27
N ILE A 378 4.79 -19.75 6.45
CA ILE A 378 5.85 -20.73 6.65
C ILE A 378 5.33 -22.15 6.36
N PHE A 379 4.18 -22.52 6.92
CA PHE A 379 3.59 -23.83 6.68
C PHE A 379 3.17 -24.05 5.23
N LEU A 380 2.59 -23.02 4.60
CA LEU A 380 2.21 -23.08 3.20
C LEU A 380 3.44 -23.34 2.30
N LEU A 381 4.54 -22.60 2.51
CA LEU A 381 5.76 -22.76 1.73
C LEU A 381 6.48 -24.07 2.06
N LEU A 382 6.50 -24.45 3.33
CA LEU A 382 7.07 -25.73 3.75
C LEU A 382 6.41 -26.92 3.04
N ASP A 383 5.09 -26.91 2.84
CA ASP A 383 4.40 -28.01 2.15
C ASP A 383 4.86 -28.20 0.69
N HIS A 384 5.44 -27.15 0.08
CA HIS A 384 5.94 -27.15 -1.29
C HIS A 384 7.48 -27.16 -1.40
N ALA A 385 8.21 -26.96 -0.30
CA ALA A 385 9.68 -26.94 -0.30
C ALA A 385 10.25 -28.33 -0.60
N GLN A 386 11.29 -28.40 -1.43
CA GLN A 386 11.97 -29.65 -1.77
C GLN A 386 13.06 -29.99 -0.77
N ASP A 387 13.84 -28.98 -0.33
CA ASP A 387 14.88 -29.11 0.68
C ASP A 387 14.54 -28.32 1.94
N VAL A 388 14.43 -29.02 3.06
CA VAL A 388 14.18 -28.42 4.38
C VAL A 388 15.46 -28.12 5.15
N ASN A 389 16.62 -28.50 4.59
CA ASN A 389 17.95 -28.27 5.18
C ASN A 389 18.72 -27.14 4.50
N VAL A 390 18.05 -26.40 3.63
CA VAL A 390 18.62 -25.25 2.92
C VAL A 390 19.21 -24.25 3.92
N ARG A 391 20.40 -23.70 3.59
CA ARG A 391 21.14 -22.78 4.46
C ARG A 391 21.00 -21.33 3.97
N HIS A 392 20.89 -20.39 4.89
CA HIS A 392 20.80 -18.96 4.57
C HIS A 392 22.19 -18.31 4.61
N PRO A 393 22.83 -18.01 3.45
CA PRO A 393 24.22 -17.59 3.41
C PRO A 393 24.52 -16.31 4.20
N GLU A 394 23.63 -15.31 4.14
CA GLU A 394 23.82 -14.03 4.83
C GLU A 394 23.50 -14.11 6.33
N HIS A 395 22.89 -15.19 6.80
CA HIS A 395 22.44 -15.32 8.18
C HIS A 395 23.07 -16.53 8.87
N ARG A 396 24.39 -16.56 8.92
CA ARG A 396 25.16 -17.54 9.67
C ARG A 396 24.93 -18.97 9.21
N ASP A 397 24.51 -19.19 7.98
CA ASP A 397 24.10 -20.50 7.46
C ASP A 397 23.00 -21.18 8.32
N ASP A 398 22.13 -20.38 8.94
CA ASP A 398 20.98 -20.91 9.68
C ASP A 398 20.05 -21.67 8.73
N THR A 399 19.65 -22.88 9.12
CA THR A 399 18.62 -23.68 8.43
C THR A 399 17.22 -23.31 8.95
N PRO A 400 16.14 -23.72 8.29
CA PRO A 400 14.79 -23.56 8.82
C PRO A 400 14.61 -24.06 10.26
N LEU A 401 15.31 -25.17 10.64
CA LEU A 401 15.25 -25.70 11.99
C LEU A 401 15.96 -24.80 13.02
N HIS A 402 17.02 -24.08 12.63
CA HIS A 402 17.65 -23.06 13.49
C HIS A 402 16.67 -21.89 13.74
N TRP A 403 15.92 -21.47 12.73
CA TRP A 403 14.89 -20.42 12.89
C TRP A 403 13.73 -20.90 13.77
N ALA A 404 13.26 -22.14 13.57
CA ALA A 404 12.26 -22.76 14.43
C ALA A 404 12.73 -22.81 15.90
N ALA A 405 13.99 -23.16 16.12
CA ALA A 405 14.61 -23.21 17.45
C ALA A 405 14.75 -21.84 18.11
N ARG A 406 14.92 -20.78 17.34
CA ARG A 406 15.08 -19.41 17.85
C ARG A 406 13.75 -18.74 18.20
N ARG A 407 12.70 -18.95 17.39
CA ARG A 407 11.46 -18.17 17.45
C ARG A 407 10.19 -18.95 17.16
N GLY A 408 10.31 -20.14 16.61
CA GLY A 408 9.17 -20.84 16.05
C GLY A 408 8.28 -21.49 17.11
N PRO A 409 7.00 -21.66 16.78
CA PRO A 409 6.15 -22.53 17.56
C PRO A 409 6.66 -23.99 17.44
N PRO A 410 6.47 -24.84 18.49
CA PRO A 410 6.90 -26.24 18.45
C PRO A 410 6.37 -27.01 17.23
N GLU A 411 5.18 -26.67 16.75
CA GLU A 411 4.54 -27.29 15.59
C GLU A 411 5.37 -27.10 14.31
N PHE A 412 6.04 -25.93 14.16
CA PHE A 412 6.93 -25.69 13.02
C PHE A 412 8.17 -26.58 13.07
N ALA A 413 8.83 -26.64 14.23
CA ALA A 413 9.96 -27.55 14.42
C ALA A 413 9.55 -29.01 14.19
N LYS A 414 8.38 -29.42 14.70
CA LYS A 414 7.83 -30.76 14.51
C LYS A 414 7.65 -31.09 13.02
N LYS A 415 7.01 -30.20 12.26
CA LYS A 415 6.75 -30.41 10.84
C LYS A 415 8.05 -30.47 10.01
N LEU A 416 9.06 -29.67 10.36
CA LEU A 416 10.38 -29.74 9.76
C LEU A 416 11.05 -31.11 10.01
N LEU A 417 11.01 -31.60 11.25
CA LEU A 417 11.57 -32.89 11.65
C LEU A 417 10.85 -34.06 10.96
N GLU A 418 9.52 -34.02 10.86
CA GLU A 418 8.70 -34.99 10.12
C GLU A 418 9.05 -35.01 8.62
N ARG A 419 9.49 -33.85 8.06
CA ARG A 419 9.94 -33.69 6.68
C ARG A 419 11.44 -34.02 6.49
N GLY A 420 12.14 -34.52 7.51
CA GLY A 420 13.53 -34.93 7.43
C GLY A 420 14.55 -33.82 7.67
N ALA A 421 14.20 -32.80 8.42
CA ALA A 421 15.19 -31.81 8.83
C ALA A 421 16.29 -32.46 9.70
N GLU A 422 17.54 -32.18 9.36
CA GLU A 422 18.70 -32.69 10.09
C GLU A 422 18.82 -31.99 11.45
N VAL A 423 18.64 -32.74 12.52
CA VAL A 423 18.52 -32.28 13.92
C VAL A 423 19.75 -31.53 14.41
N ASN A 424 20.95 -31.92 13.93
CA ASN A 424 22.22 -31.52 14.50
C ASN A 424 23.13 -30.74 13.56
N LEU A 425 22.55 -30.15 12.47
CA LEU A 425 23.35 -29.29 11.60
C LEU A 425 23.93 -28.11 12.39
N LEU A 426 25.18 -27.80 12.08
CA LEU A 426 25.86 -26.62 12.61
C LEU A 426 25.71 -25.45 11.66
N ASN A 427 25.38 -24.28 12.19
CA ASN A 427 25.53 -23.04 11.45
C ASN A 427 26.99 -22.54 11.46
N SER A 428 27.31 -21.41 10.82
CA SER A 428 28.65 -20.85 10.73
C SER A 428 29.28 -20.44 12.08
N HIS A 429 28.49 -20.35 13.15
CA HIS A 429 28.94 -20.07 14.52
C HIS A 429 28.94 -21.32 15.41
N ASN A 430 28.95 -22.51 14.83
CA ASN A 430 28.87 -23.80 15.53
C ASN A 430 27.63 -23.97 16.41
N TYR A 431 26.52 -23.25 16.15
CA TYR A 431 25.27 -23.50 16.85
C TYR A 431 24.52 -24.67 16.21
N THR A 432 24.06 -25.59 17.05
CA THR A 432 22.99 -26.53 16.69
C THR A 432 21.62 -25.92 16.96
N PRO A 433 20.54 -26.45 16.36
CA PRO A 433 19.19 -26.08 16.76
C PRO A 433 18.93 -26.22 18.27
N LEU A 434 19.48 -27.25 18.91
CA LEU A 434 19.35 -27.45 20.36
C LEU A 434 20.02 -26.34 21.18
N LEU A 435 21.22 -25.90 20.78
CA LEU A 435 21.90 -24.76 21.41
C LEU A 435 21.06 -23.49 21.34
N LEU A 436 20.49 -23.20 20.17
CA LEU A 436 19.61 -22.04 20.01
C LEU A 436 18.32 -22.18 20.82
N ALA A 437 17.64 -23.32 20.73
CA ALA A 437 16.40 -23.52 21.50
C ALA A 437 16.66 -23.38 23.01
N SER A 438 17.81 -23.86 23.48
CA SER A 438 18.22 -23.73 24.87
C SER A 438 18.54 -22.28 25.27
N GLN A 439 19.15 -21.52 24.39
CA GLN A 439 19.46 -20.10 24.60
C GLN A 439 18.18 -19.25 24.68
N TYR A 440 17.18 -19.55 23.82
CA TYR A 440 15.95 -18.77 23.73
C TYR A 440 14.80 -19.35 24.60
N GLY A 441 15.07 -20.40 25.39
CA GLY A 441 14.12 -20.97 26.33
C GLY A 441 12.92 -21.67 25.68
N GLN A 442 13.09 -22.17 24.46
CA GLN A 442 12.02 -22.81 23.68
C GLN A 442 11.79 -24.26 24.17
N SER A 443 11.20 -24.42 25.34
CA SER A 443 11.06 -25.73 26.01
C SER A 443 10.32 -26.77 25.15
N GLY A 444 9.28 -26.37 24.42
CA GLY A 444 8.56 -27.25 23.51
C GLY A 444 9.44 -27.74 22.34
N VAL A 445 10.30 -26.87 21.80
CA VAL A 445 11.22 -27.22 20.72
C VAL A 445 12.37 -28.08 21.26
N VAL A 446 12.93 -27.75 22.45
CA VAL A 446 13.95 -28.58 23.12
C VAL A 446 13.46 -30.01 23.30
N ARG A 447 12.22 -30.19 23.79
CA ARG A 447 11.63 -31.53 23.97
C ARG A 447 11.58 -32.30 22.65
N LEU A 448 11.06 -31.66 21.59
CA LEU A 448 11.00 -32.28 20.26
C LEU A 448 12.38 -32.65 19.72
N LEU A 449 13.37 -31.75 19.84
CA LEU A 449 14.72 -32.04 19.38
C LEU A 449 15.33 -33.24 20.14
N LEU A 450 15.13 -33.33 21.47
CA LEU A 450 15.59 -34.44 22.27
C LEU A 450 14.90 -35.76 21.88
N ASP A 451 13.61 -35.75 21.61
CA ASP A 451 12.82 -36.91 21.15
C ASP A 451 13.30 -37.41 19.77
N TYR A 452 13.78 -36.50 18.89
CA TYR A 452 14.35 -36.80 17.58
C TYR A 452 15.88 -37.01 17.58
N ASN A 453 16.41 -37.55 18.68
CA ASN A 453 17.82 -37.96 18.82
C ASN A 453 18.86 -36.83 18.96
N ALA A 454 18.46 -35.60 19.33
CA ALA A 454 19.43 -34.57 19.67
C ALA A 454 20.22 -34.89 20.97
N HIS A 455 19.79 -35.91 21.77
CA HIS A 455 20.46 -36.29 23.01
C HIS A 455 21.91 -36.72 22.82
N TRP A 456 22.31 -37.28 21.66
CA TRP A 456 23.70 -37.60 21.34
C TRP A 456 24.59 -36.35 21.21
N TYR A 457 24.00 -35.18 21.01
CA TYR A 457 24.68 -33.90 20.82
C TYR A 457 24.41 -32.91 21.97
N VAL A 458 23.86 -33.37 23.10
CA VAL A 458 23.64 -32.52 24.30
C VAL A 458 24.94 -31.87 24.77
N GLY A 459 26.10 -32.51 24.52
CA GLY A 459 27.44 -31.98 24.79
C GLY A 459 28.02 -31.11 23.68
N ALA A 460 27.32 -30.89 22.55
CA ALA A 460 27.77 -29.95 21.52
C ALA A 460 27.90 -28.55 22.10
N HIS A 461 28.88 -27.80 21.61
CA HIS A 461 29.22 -26.49 22.14
C HIS A 461 29.40 -25.47 21.01
N ASP A 462 29.17 -24.21 21.30
CA ASP A 462 29.46 -23.10 20.40
C ASP A 462 30.97 -22.74 20.37
N GLU A 463 31.32 -21.68 19.64
CA GLU A 463 32.68 -21.15 19.54
C GLU A 463 33.31 -20.80 20.89
N ASN A 464 32.51 -20.49 21.91
CA ASN A 464 32.98 -20.21 23.27
C ASN A 464 33.11 -21.45 24.14
N GLY A 465 32.79 -22.62 23.60
CA GLY A 465 32.73 -23.86 24.36
C GLY A 465 31.47 -24.02 25.23
N ASP A 466 30.49 -23.12 25.10
CA ASP A 466 29.24 -23.18 25.85
C ASP A 466 28.32 -24.28 25.29
N THR A 467 27.92 -25.22 26.14
CA THR A 467 26.93 -26.25 25.81
C THR A 467 25.49 -25.71 25.94
N SER A 468 24.51 -26.51 25.49
CA SER A 468 23.09 -26.20 25.69
C SER A 468 22.72 -25.92 27.15
N LEU A 469 23.38 -26.64 28.09
CA LEU A 469 23.17 -26.40 29.52
C LEU A 469 23.75 -25.04 29.96
N HIS A 470 24.92 -24.63 29.47
CA HIS A 470 25.47 -23.30 29.76
C HIS A 470 24.52 -22.18 29.26
N LYS A 471 23.98 -22.34 28.05
CA LYS A 471 23.05 -21.36 27.46
C LYS A 471 21.76 -21.25 28.25
N SER A 472 21.10 -22.37 28.55
CA SER A 472 19.85 -22.38 29.31
C SER A 472 19.99 -21.82 30.72
N VAL A 473 21.11 -22.17 31.39
CA VAL A 473 21.43 -21.66 32.73
C VAL A 473 21.69 -20.15 32.68
N GLY A 474 22.57 -19.69 31.76
CA GLY A 474 22.89 -18.27 31.62
C GLY A 474 21.72 -17.34 31.29
N HIS A 475 20.65 -17.89 30.76
CA HIS A 475 19.42 -17.13 30.43
C HIS A 475 18.25 -17.44 31.39
N GLY A 476 18.45 -18.31 32.40
CA GLY A 476 17.45 -18.57 33.45
C GLY A 476 16.27 -19.47 33.04
N HIS A 477 16.47 -20.34 32.05
CA HIS A 477 15.42 -21.19 31.48
C HIS A 477 15.28 -22.52 32.24
N ILE A 478 14.70 -22.51 33.44
CA ILE A 478 14.69 -23.66 34.38
C ILE A 478 14.10 -24.94 33.77
N GLU A 479 13.04 -24.87 32.98
CA GLU A 479 12.43 -26.05 32.38
C GLU A 479 13.36 -26.71 31.34
N VAL A 480 14.10 -25.89 30.59
CA VAL A 480 15.11 -26.37 29.64
C VAL A 480 16.29 -27.01 30.40
N VAL A 481 16.73 -26.36 31.48
CA VAL A 481 17.78 -26.91 32.37
C VAL A 481 17.37 -28.29 32.88
N ARG A 482 16.14 -28.45 33.38
CA ARG A 482 15.61 -29.71 33.88
C ARG A 482 15.62 -30.81 32.80
N MET A 483 15.15 -30.48 31.60
CA MET A 483 15.13 -31.44 30.49
C MET A 483 16.53 -31.87 30.06
N LEU A 484 17.46 -30.93 29.94
CA LEU A 484 18.84 -31.24 29.56
C LEU A 484 19.55 -32.10 30.57
N LEU A 485 19.41 -31.83 31.89
CA LEU A 485 19.99 -32.64 32.95
C LEU A 485 19.38 -34.05 32.98
N ALA A 486 18.07 -34.17 32.79
CA ALA A 486 17.40 -35.46 32.71
C ALA A 486 17.87 -36.31 31.52
N CYS A 487 18.30 -35.65 30.41
CA CYS A 487 18.92 -36.32 29.25
C CYS A 487 20.43 -36.54 29.38
N GLY A 488 21.04 -36.30 30.56
CA GLY A 488 22.46 -36.58 30.80
C GLY A 488 23.42 -35.48 30.32
N ALA A 489 22.96 -34.22 30.22
CA ALA A 489 23.89 -33.11 29.95
C ALA A 489 24.98 -33.04 31.02
N GLY A 490 26.20 -32.84 30.59
CA GLY A 490 27.35 -32.78 31.51
C GLY A 490 27.28 -31.59 32.45
N VAL A 491 26.83 -31.81 33.69
CA VAL A 491 26.62 -30.76 34.70
C VAL A 491 27.92 -30.02 35.06
N ASN A 492 29.09 -30.70 34.91
CA ASN A 492 30.42 -30.17 35.20
C ASN A 492 31.26 -29.86 33.95
N SER A 493 30.67 -29.87 32.74
CA SER A 493 31.41 -29.58 31.51
C SER A 493 31.95 -28.15 31.55
N PRO A 494 33.26 -27.91 31.35
CA PRO A 494 33.80 -26.56 31.28
C PRO A 494 33.67 -25.99 29.85
N ASN A 495 33.45 -24.71 29.73
CA ASN A 495 33.62 -24.00 28.46
C ASN A 495 35.09 -23.59 28.24
N ASN A 496 35.41 -22.85 27.15
CA ASN A 496 36.79 -22.42 26.82
C ASN A 496 37.44 -21.54 27.90
N LEU A 497 36.65 -20.90 28.75
CA LEU A 497 37.13 -20.11 29.90
C LEU A 497 37.13 -20.92 31.22
N GLY A 498 36.90 -22.21 31.16
CA GLY A 498 36.79 -23.07 32.32
C GLY A 498 35.50 -22.88 33.15
N PHE A 499 34.54 -22.12 32.66
CA PHE A 499 33.26 -21.96 33.34
C PHE A 499 32.43 -23.22 33.18
N THR A 500 31.98 -23.79 34.30
CA THR A 500 30.94 -24.82 34.32
C THR A 500 29.57 -24.17 34.31
N PRO A 501 28.48 -24.91 34.06
CA PRO A 501 27.11 -24.38 34.19
C PRO A 501 26.88 -23.71 35.56
N LEU A 502 27.45 -24.25 36.65
CA LEU A 502 27.34 -23.65 37.98
C LEU A 502 28.02 -22.26 38.06
N HIS A 503 29.20 -22.09 37.43
CA HIS A 503 29.83 -20.77 37.32
C HIS A 503 28.96 -19.78 36.55
N ARG A 504 28.31 -20.25 35.48
CA ARG A 504 27.36 -19.42 34.68
C ARG A 504 26.17 -19.00 35.52
N ALA A 505 25.55 -19.90 36.27
CA ALA A 505 24.44 -19.59 37.17
C ALA A 505 24.87 -18.57 38.25
N ALA A 506 26.08 -18.69 38.78
CA ALA A 506 26.61 -17.83 39.81
C ALA A 506 26.94 -16.41 39.34
N ARG A 507 27.49 -16.26 38.13
CA ARG A 507 27.97 -14.98 37.58
C ARG A 507 26.88 -14.11 36.92
N TYR A 508 26.00 -14.75 36.14
CA TYR A 508 25.00 -14.04 35.36
C TYR A 508 23.65 -14.09 36.06
N TRP A 509 23.59 -13.45 37.23
CA TRP A 509 22.29 -13.16 37.83
C TRP A 509 21.53 -12.19 36.92
N THR A 510 20.80 -12.73 35.95
CA THR A 510 19.61 -12.00 35.52
C THR A 510 18.65 -12.01 36.70
N PRO A 511 17.82 -10.95 36.94
CA PRO A 511 16.77 -10.98 37.95
C PRO A 511 15.69 -11.98 37.52
N SER A 512 16.06 -13.24 37.39
CA SER A 512 15.15 -14.36 37.14
C SER A 512 14.66 -14.87 38.48
N PRO A 513 13.36 -15.00 38.68
CA PRO A 513 12.82 -15.58 39.92
C PRO A 513 13.28 -17.02 40.16
N HIS A 514 13.92 -17.65 39.17
CA HIS A 514 14.35 -19.05 39.19
C HIS A 514 15.88 -19.25 39.37
N ALA A 515 16.66 -18.19 39.62
CA ALA A 515 18.10 -18.32 39.67
C ALA A 515 18.57 -19.27 40.80
N LEU A 516 18.01 -19.14 41.99
CA LEU A 516 18.30 -20.05 43.11
C LEU A 516 17.83 -21.48 42.83
N ASP A 517 16.66 -21.63 42.21
CA ASP A 517 16.13 -22.95 41.84
C ASP A 517 17.04 -23.65 40.83
N ILE A 518 17.65 -22.89 39.88
CA ILE A 518 18.60 -23.42 38.90
C ILE A 518 19.89 -23.86 39.60
N VAL A 519 20.43 -23.06 40.52
CA VAL A 519 21.62 -23.42 41.28
C VAL A 519 21.32 -24.69 42.10
N GLN A 520 20.21 -24.77 42.81
CA GLN A 520 19.81 -25.93 43.56
C GLN A 520 19.69 -27.17 42.66
N LEU A 521 19.05 -27.01 41.50
CA LEU A 521 18.88 -28.09 40.54
C LEU A 521 20.25 -28.62 40.01
N LEU A 522 21.19 -27.73 39.73
CA LEU A 522 22.55 -28.13 39.33
C LEU A 522 23.26 -28.92 40.44
N LEU A 523 23.12 -28.46 41.70
CA LEU A 523 23.67 -29.15 42.86
C LEU A 523 23.05 -30.55 43.07
N ASP A 524 21.72 -30.67 42.93
CA ASP A 524 20.98 -31.94 43.01
C ASP A 524 21.45 -32.96 41.95
N TYR A 525 21.95 -32.46 40.80
CA TYR A 525 22.55 -33.30 39.74
C TYR A 525 24.08 -33.44 39.86
N GLY A 526 24.67 -33.05 40.97
CA GLY A 526 26.11 -33.30 41.26
C GLY A 526 27.05 -32.25 40.65
N ALA A 527 26.65 -30.96 40.62
CA ALA A 527 27.55 -29.90 40.21
C ALA A 527 28.69 -29.73 41.22
N ASP A 528 29.94 -29.71 40.73
CA ASP A 528 31.14 -29.55 41.55
C ASP A 528 31.31 -28.08 42.00
N VAL A 529 31.07 -27.82 43.29
CA VAL A 529 31.24 -26.51 43.92
C VAL A 529 32.70 -26.05 44.03
N ARG A 530 33.66 -26.99 43.89
CA ARG A 530 35.11 -26.73 43.97
C ARG A 530 35.74 -26.48 42.61
N ALA A 531 35.02 -26.73 41.52
CA ALA A 531 35.51 -26.47 40.17
C ALA A 531 36.04 -25.05 40.05
N ARG A 532 37.19 -24.88 39.41
CA ARG A 532 37.78 -23.57 39.19
C ARG A 532 37.83 -23.23 37.72
N ASN A 533 37.42 -22.01 37.38
CA ASN A 533 37.55 -21.48 36.03
C ASN A 533 39.03 -21.08 35.72
N SER A 534 39.29 -20.61 34.49
CA SER A 534 40.65 -20.20 34.06
C SER A 534 41.25 -19.04 34.87
N SER A 535 40.44 -18.29 35.62
CA SER A 535 40.86 -17.25 36.54
C SER A 535 41.11 -17.79 37.98
N GLY A 536 40.98 -19.10 38.19
CA GLY A 536 41.14 -19.73 39.49
C GLY A 536 39.97 -19.58 40.44
N LYS A 537 38.86 -18.95 40.01
CA LYS A 537 37.67 -18.71 40.83
C LYS A 537 36.73 -19.90 40.81
N THR A 538 36.11 -20.16 41.97
CA THR A 538 34.97 -21.09 42.08
C THR A 538 33.65 -20.38 41.76
N ALA A 539 32.55 -21.12 41.58
CA ALA A 539 31.23 -20.56 41.39
C ALA A 539 30.82 -19.60 42.55
N SER A 540 31.15 -19.95 43.80
CA SER A 540 30.95 -19.05 44.96
C SER A 540 31.75 -17.75 44.85
N GLY A 541 33.00 -17.81 44.31
CA GLY A 541 33.80 -16.59 44.04
C GLY A 541 33.20 -15.71 42.96
N GLU A 542 32.68 -16.30 41.89
CA GLU A 542 31.97 -15.56 40.83
C GLU A 542 30.66 -14.91 41.36
N ALA A 543 29.91 -15.63 42.21
CA ALA A 543 28.71 -15.08 42.86
C ALA A 543 29.03 -13.91 43.79
N PHE A 544 30.13 -14.01 44.54
CA PHE A 544 30.57 -12.93 45.43
C PHE A 544 30.94 -11.67 44.67
N ASP A 545 31.68 -11.78 43.58
CA ASP A 545 32.06 -10.67 42.71
C ASP A 545 30.83 -10.04 42.03
N GLY A 546 29.81 -10.83 41.73
CA GLY A 546 28.53 -10.38 41.18
C GLY A 546 27.59 -9.76 42.21
N GLY A 547 27.91 -9.82 43.52
CA GLY A 547 27.04 -9.36 44.61
C GLY A 547 25.85 -10.26 44.91
N HIS A 548 25.90 -11.55 44.52
CA HIS A 548 24.78 -12.49 44.64
C HIS A 548 24.85 -13.26 45.96
N HIS A 549 24.57 -12.55 47.06
CA HIS A 549 24.77 -13.08 48.43
C HIS A 549 23.96 -14.34 48.74
N GLU A 550 22.76 -14.49 48.16
CA GLU A 550 21.92 -15.66 48.37
C GLU A 550 22.54 -16.92 47.75
N ILE A 551 23.15 -16.79 46.55
CA ILE A 551 23.87 -17.88 45.90
C ILE A 551 25.13 -18.23 46.72
N VAL A 552 25.89 -17.25 47.21
CA VAL A 552 27.05 -17.49 48.06
C VAL A 552 26.64 -18.27 49.32
N GLN A 553 25.54 -17.92 49.96
CA GLN A 553 25.04 -18.68 51.12
C GLN A 553 24.64 -20.10 50.74
N LEU A 554 23.92 -20.30 49.66
CA LEU A 554 23.49 -21.61 49.19
C LEU A 554 24.70 -22.53 48.92
N LEU A 555 25.70 -22.00 48.19
CA LEU A 555 26.95 -22.75 47.87
C LEU A 555 27.83 -23.02 49.09
N SER A 556 27.80 -22.15 50.13
CA SER A 556 28.58 -22.37 51.37
C SER A 556 27.99 -23.41 52.32
N HIS A 557 26.69 -23.66 52.23
CA HIS A 557 25.99 -24.66 53.07
C HIS A 557 25.91 -26.05 52.41
N HIS A 558 26.28 -26.15 51.13
CA HIS A 558 26.27 -27.44 50.44
C HIS A 558 27.50 -28.27 50.89
N PRO A 559 27.29 -29.45 51.53
CA PRO A 559 28.39 -30.28 51.94
C PRO A 559 29.22 -30.70 50.73
N ALA A 560 30.51 -30.46 50.80
CA ALA A 560 31.47 -30.93 49.81
C ALA A 560 31.73 -32.42 50.09
N GLU A 561 30.95 -33.32 49.46
CA GLU A 561 31.30 -34.74 49.42
C GLU A 561 32.56 -35.03 48.60
#